data_58d859e04d96b1852e4b92312691516e
#
_entry.id   58d859e04d96b1852e4b92312691516e
#
_cell.length_a   1.000
_cell.length_b   1.000
_cell.length_c   1.000
_cell.angle_alpha   90.00
_cell.angle_beta   90.00
_cell.angle_gamma   90.00
#
_symmetry.space_group_name_H-M   'P 1'
#
loop_
_entity.id
_entity.type
_entity.pdbx_description
1 polymer ?
#
loop_
_entity_poly.entity_id
_entity_poly.type
_entity_poly.pdbx_seq_one_letter_code
_entity_poly.pdbx_strand_id
1 'polypeptide(L)'
;VLTGEKKNWVNTKGKNVVVIGGGDTGNDCVGTAVRQGAKSVVQIEMMPKLPDQRAQNNPWPEWPRVCKTDYGQEEAIAVFGSDPRIYKTTVKEFVKDADGKLCGLICVKLESKKDEATGRMMMVPVEGSEFALEAEVVIIAAGFLGCQSYVSDAFGVELTPRTNVKTAPDCYETSEPGVFTAGDMHRGQSLILLAILEDKEATKAVDEIFM
;
A
#
# COMPACT_ATOMS: atom_id res chain seq x y z
N VAL A 1 18.41 4.19 -11.88
CA VAL A 1 19.50 3.98 -10.93
C VAL A 1 20.42 2.85 -11.43
N LEU A 2 19.89 1.66 -11.74
CA LEU A 2 20.67 0.52 -12.23
C LEU A 2 21.33 0.79 -13.61
N THR A 3 20.69 1.62 -14.43
CA THR A 3 21.22 2.01 -15.76
C THR A 3 22.19 3.20 -15.70
N GLY A 4 22.43 3.77 -14.52
CA GLY A 4 23.25 4.98 -14.35
C GLY A 4 22.55 6.28 -14.74
N GLU A 5 21.32 6.24 -15.22
CA GLU A 5 20.53 7.43 -15.51
C GLU A 5 20.06 8.08 -14.21
N LYS A 6 20.42 9.33 -14.01
CA LYS A 6 20.06 10.12 -12.82
C LYS A 6 18.83 11.02 -13.03
N LYS A 7 18.05 10.78 -14.06
CA LYS A 7 16.88 11.60 -14.39
C LYS A 7 15.69 11.18 -13.54
N ASN A 8 15.01 12.16 -12.92
CA ASN A 8 13.69 12.03 -12.29
C ASN A 8 13.58 11.14 -11.03
N TRP A 9 14.64 10.94 -10.28
CA TRP A 9 14.54 10.28 -8.99
C TRP A 9 14.36 11.28 -7.83
N VAL A 10 13.61 10.89 -6.82
CA VAL A 10 13.35 11.70 -5.62
C VAL A 10 14.57 11.65 -4.72
N ASN A 11 15.14 12.82 -4.40
CA ASN A 11 16.25 12.94 -3.47
C ASN A 11 15.73 13.40 -2.10
N THR A 12 15.96 12.58 -1.09
CA THR A 12 15.52 12.84 0.29
C THR A 12 16.63 13.38 1.20
N LYS A 13 17.86 13.53 0.70
CA LYS A 13 19.00 13.98 1.51
C LYS A 13 18.73 15.31 2.20
N GLY A 14 18.86 15.31 3.54
CA GLY A 14 18.69 16.50 4.39
C GLY A 14 17.23 16.99 4.51
N LYS A 15 16.24 16.24 4.04
CA LYS A 15 14.83 16.61 4.04
C LYS A 15 14.04 15.87 5.10
N ASN A 16 12.95 16.47 5.54
CA ASN A 16 11.91 15.80 6.31
C ASN A 16 11.01 15.02 5.36
N VAL A 17 10.91 13.72 5.58
CA VAL A 17 10.19 12.78 4.70
C VAL A 17 9.00 12.19 5.43
N VAL A 18 7.84 12.20 4.80
CA VAL A 18 6.66 11.47 5.29
C VAL A 18 6.27 10.39 4.28
N VAL A 19 6.15 9.16 4.76
CA VAL A 19 5.67 8.00 3.98
C VAL A 19 4.24 7.70 4.42
N ILE A 20 3.30 7.67 3.48
CA ILE A 20 1.90 7.34 3.72
C ILE A 20 1.66 5.89 3.33
N GLY A 21 1.42 5.02 4.31
CA GLY A 21 1.17 3.59 4.14
C GLY A 21 2.11 2.72 4.98
N GLY A 22 1.56 1.73 5.65
CA GLY A 22 2.25 0.86 6.61
C GLY A 22 2.71 -0.48 6.06
N GLY A 23 2.47 -0.76 4.77
CA GLY A 23 2.84 -2.02 4.12
C GLY A 23 4.32 -2.11 3.71
N ASP A 24 4.67 -3.19 3.02
CA ASP A 24 6.04 -3.49 2.58
C ASP A 24 6.64 -2.37 1.70
N THR A 25 5.85 -1.83 0.78
CA THR A 25 6.27 -0.68 -0.04
C THR A 25 6.61 0.55 0.82
N GLY A 26 5.82 0.79 1.88
CA GLY A 26 6.09 1.88 2.83
C GLY A 26 7.39 1.66 3.59
N ASN A 27 7.66 0.42 4.03
CA ASN A 27 8.92 0.04 4.66
C ASN A 27 10.13 0.27 3.72
N ASP A 28 10.03 -0.14 2.46
CA ASP A 28 11.07 0.09 1.44
C ASP A 28 11.36 1.59 1.23
N CYS A 29 10.31 2.41 1.23
CA CYS A 29 10.43 3.86 1.14
C CYS A 29 11.14 4.45 2.35
N VAL A 30 10.81 3.98 3.57
CA VAL A 30 11.47 4.40 4.82
C VAL A 30 12.97 4.09 4.75
N GLY A 31 13.35 2.83 4.51
CA GLY A 31 14.76 2.42 4.43
C GLY A 31 15.52 3.17 3.32
N THR A 32 14.89 3.37 2.17
CA THR A 32 15.51 4.15 1.07
C THR A 32 15.74 5.60 1.46
N ALA A 33 14.78 6.26 2.12
CA ALA A 33 14.92 7.63 2.58
C ALA A 33 16.04 7.77 3.63
N VAL A 34 16.12 6.83 4.58
CA VAL A 34 17.20 6.76 5.59
C VAL A 34 18.57 6.64 4.90
N ARG A 35 18.73 5.69 3.98
CA ARG A 35 19.99 5.46 3.25
C ARG A 35 20.39 6.62 2.35
N GLN A 36 19.44 7.42 1.88
CA GLN A 36 19.72 8.67 1.15
C GLN A 36 20.14 9.82 2.07
N GLY A 37 20.04 9.65 3.39
CA GLY A 37 20.43 10.69 4.38
C GLY A 37 19.33 11.72 4.63
N ALA A 38 18.06 11.28 4.72
CA ALA A 38 16.97 12.14 5.16
C ALA A 38 17.24 12.72 6.55
N LYS A 39 16.77 13.95 6.81
CA LYS A 39 16.86 14.61 8.12
C LYS A 39 15.94 13.92 9.15
N SER A 40 14.75 13.55 8.71
CA SER A 40 13.79 12.75 9.48
C SER A 40 12.93 11.90 8.55
N VAL A 41 12.42 10.78 9.06
CA VAL A 41 11.45 9.95 8.35
C VAL A 41 10.30 9.62 9.28
N VAL A 42 9.07 9.89 8.84
CA VAL A 42 7.84 9.51 9.53
C VAL A 42 7.01 8.63 8.59
N GLN A 43 6.49 7.51 9.09
CA GLN A 43 5.58 6.63 8.36
C GLN A 43 4.19 6.70 8.98
N ILE A 44 3.18 7.07 8.19
CA ILE A 44 1.79 7.17 8.64
C ILE A 44 1.06 5.87 8.29
N GLU A 45 0.45 5.25 9.32
CA GLU A 45 -0.38 4.07 9.18
C GLU A 45 -1.81 4.37 9.64
N MET A 46 -2.77 4.09 8.76
CA MET A 46 -4.20 4.30 9.04
C MET A 46 -4.72 3.30 10.08
N MET A 47 -4.23 2.07 10.05
CA MET A 47 -4.68 1.02 10.94
C MET A 47 -4.07 1.13 12.35
N PRO A 48 -4.67 0.55 13.38
CA PRO A 48 -4.08 0.47 14.70
C PRO A 48 -2.82 -0.40 14.70
N LYS A 49 -1.87 -0.10 15.59
CA LYS A 49 -0.73 -0.96 15.83
C LYS A 49 -1.21 -2.36 16.21
N LEU A 50 -0.70 -3.38 15.53
CA LEU A 50 -0.93 -4.77 15.91
C LEU A 50 -0.26 -5.08 17.26
N PRO A 51 -0.73 -6.08 18.01
CA PRO A 51 -0.10 -6.50 19.25
C PRO A 51 1.32 -7.05 19.02
N ASP A 52 2.19 -6.92 20.00
CA ASP A 52 3.56 -7.43 19.91
C ASP A 52 3.63 -8.98 19.99
N GLN A 53 2.57 -9.61 20.52
CA GLN A 53 2.42 -11.06 20.62
C GLN A 53 1.08 -11.52 20.07
N ARG A 54 0.97 -12.80 19.68
CA ARG A 54 -0.29 -13.39 19.21
C ARG A 54 -1.40 -13.20 20.22
N ALA A 55 -2.53 -12.68 19.78
CA ALA A 55 -3.75 -12.65 20.56
C ALA A 55 -4.42 -14.03 20.60
N GLN A 56 -5.26 -14.27 21.62
CA GLN A 56 -5.98 -15.56 21.77
C GLN A 56 -6.90 -15.88 20.58
N ASN A 57 -7.43 -14.85 19.89
CA ASN A 57 -8.26 -15.00 18.71
C ASN A 57 -7.45 -15.13 17.39
N ASN A 58 -6.14 -15.34 17.50
CA ASN A 58 -5.25 -15.62 16.38
C ASN A 58 -4.31 -16.79 16.72
N PRO A 59 -4.85 -18.02 16.96
CA PRO A 59 -4.05 -19.18 17.32
C PRO A 59 -3.22 -19.71 16.16
N TRP A 60 -2.18 -20.48 16.46
CA TRP A 60 -1.51 -21.31 15.46
C TRP A 60 -2.51 -22.38 14.93
N PRO A 61 -2.52 -22.70 13.63
CA PRO A 61 -1.56 -22.39 12.56
C PRO A 61 -1.87 -21.13 11.74
N GLU A 62 -2.79 -20.27 12.15
CA GLU A 62 -3.10 -19.05 11.43
C GLU A 62 -1.85 -18.16 11.27
N TRP A 63 -1.84 -17.34 10.21
CA TRP A 63 -0.81 -16.34 10.04
C TRP A 63 -0.77 -15.39 11.25
N PRO A 64 0.43 -15.10 11.83
CA PRO A 64 0.52 -14.26 13.02
C PRO A 64 0.17 -12.80 12.72
N ARG A 65 -0.90 -12.31 13.34
CA ARG A 65 -1.31 -10.89 13.30
C ARG A 65 -0.61 -10.14 14.43
N VAL A 66 0.70 -9.95 14.27
CA VAL A 66 1.56 -9.26 15.25
C VAL A 66 2.27 -8.09 14.60
N CYS A 67 2.64 -7.09 15.41
CA CYS A 67 3.45 -5.99 14.94
C CYS A 67 4.85 -6.50 14.58
N LYS A 68 5.21 -6.35 13.31
CA LYS A 68 6.57 -6.64 12.83
C LYS A 68 7.29 -5.32 12.61
N THR A 69 8.55 -5.28 12.97
CA THR A 69 9.47 -4.24 12.55
C THR A 69 10.33 -4.84 11.46
N ASP A 70 10.32 -4.23 10.30
CA ASP A 70 11.06 -4.69 9.13
C ASP A 70 12.30 -3.81 8.93
N TYR A 71 13.19 -4.22 8.03
CA TYR A 71 14.53 -3.66 7.86
C TYR A 71 14.56 -2.12 7.74
N GLY A 72 13.62 -1.51 7.02
CA GLY A 72 13.58 -0.05 6.84
C GLY A 72 13.19 0.68 8.12
N GLN A 73 12.25 0.14 8.92
CA GLN A 73 11.93 0.69 10.24
C GLN A 73 13.09 0.47 11.21
N GLU A 74 13.78 -0.68 11.16
CA GLU A 74 14.96 -0.95 11.99
C GLU A 74 16.09 0.03 11.68
N GLU A 75 16.35 0.32 10.39
CA GLU A 75 17.32 1.34 9.97
C GLU A 75 16.94 2.73 10.49
N ALA A 76 15.64 3.09 10.43
CA ALA A 76 15.17 4.37 10.97
C ALA A 76 15.32 4.45 12.48
N ILE A 77 15.02 3.38 13.23
CA ILE A 77 15.25 3.31 14.67
C ILE A 77 16.74 3.46 14.99
N ALA A 78 17.62 2.79 14.26
CA ALA A 78 19.06 2.87 14.47
C ALA A 78 19.62 4.29 14.23
N VAL A 79 19.08 5.02 13.26
CA VAL A 79 19.54 6.36 12.90
C VAL A 79 18.89 7.45 13.73
N PHE A 80 17.56 7.36 13.97
CA PHE A 80 16.78 8.43 14.62
C PHE A 80 16.41 8.13 16.08
N GLY A 81 16.67 6.90 16.58
CA GLY A 81 16.45 6.50 17.97
C GLY A 81 14.98 6.15 18.32
N SER A 82 14.06 6.15 17.36
CA SER A 82 12.65 5.82 17.58
C SER A 82 12.00 5.21 16.36
N ASP A 83 10.92 4.44 16.58
CA ASP A 83 10.09 3.87 15.51
C ASP A 83 9.47 5.01 14.67
N PRO A 84 9.64 5.02 13.35
CA PRO A 84 9.12 6.08 12.48
C PRO A 84 7.59 6.06 12.33
N ARG A 85 6.90 5.01 12.78
CA ARG A 85 5.48 4.79 12.52
C ARG A 85 4.54 5.55 13.46
N ILE A 86 3.56 6.21 12.88
CA ILE A 86 2.43 6.84 13.58
C ILE A 86 1.15 6.14 13.15
N TYR A 87 0.57 5.36 14.06
CA TYR A 87 -0.63 4.58 13.81
C TYR A 87 -1.92 5.38 13.98
N LYS A 88 -3.05 4.84 13.45
CA LYS A 88 -4.38 5.47 13.50
C LYS A 88 -4.34 6.92 13.04
N THR A 89 -3.69 7.17 11.92
CA THR A 89 -3.45 8.53 11.43
C THR A 89 -3.59 8.56 9.92
N THR A 90 -4.23 9.61 9.42
CA THR A 90 -4.30 9.90 7.98
C THR A 90 -3.97 11.36 7.72
N VAL A 91 -3.69 11.67 6.45
CA VAL A 91 -3.47 13.04 5.99
C VAL A 91 -4.80 13.70 5.68
N LYS A 92 -5.02 14.88 6.23
CA LYS A 92 -6.18 15.74 5.96
C LYS A 92 -5.88 16.74 4.86
N GLU A 93 -4.66 17.32 4.88
CA GLU A 93 -4.28 18.39 3.96
C GLU A 93 -2.77 18.41 3.72
N PHE A 94 -2.37 18.81 2.50
CA PHE A 94 -0.98 19.11 2.13
C PHE A 94 -0.74 20.61 2.22
N VAL A 95 0.24 21.00 3.03
CA VAL A 95 0.58 22.42 3.24
C VAL A 95 1.67 22.85 2.29
N LYS A 96 1.46 23.98 1.62
CA LYS A 96 2.42 24.60 0.72
C LYS A 96 2.95 25.92 1.32
N ASP A 97 4.21 26.22 1.04
CA ASP A 97 4.81 27.51 1.33
C ASP A 97 4.33 28.61 0.35
N ALA A 98 4.85 29.81 0.51
CA ALA A 98 4.53 30.95 -0.35
C ALA A 98 4.93 30.76 -1.83
N ASP A 99 5.90 29.89 -2.10
CA ASP A 99 6.36 29.54 -3.45
C ASP A 99 5.56 28.35 -4.06
N GLY A 100 4.57 27.83 -3.32
CA GLY A 100 3.75 26.70 -3.75
C GLY A 100 4.43 25.34 -3.58
N LYS A 101 5.58 25.26 -2.90
CA LYS A 101 6.27 24.00 -2.61
C LYS A 101 5.70 23.36 -1.35
N LEU A 102 5.72 22.02 -1.31
CA LEU A 102 5.33 21.29 -0.12
C LEU A 102 6.24 21.64 1.07
N CYS A 103 5.65 22.02 2.18
CA CYS A 103 6.36 22.33 3.42
C CYS A 103 5.84 21.55 4.63
N GLY A 104 4.69 20.89 4.51
CA GLY A 104 4.12 20.10 5.60
C GLY A 104 2.82 19.40 5.26
N LEU A 105 2.28 18.71 6.27
CA LEU A 105 1.01 18.03 6.24
C LEU A 105 0.21 18.39 7.48
N ILE A 106 -1.12 18.50 7.34
CA ILE A 106 -2.04 18.41 8.46
C ILE A 106 -2.55 16.99 8.50
N CYS A 107 -2.28 16.32 9.59
CA CYS A 107 -2.72 14.95 9.88
C CYS A 107 -3.86 14.95 10.89
N VAL A 108 -4.66 13.91 10.89
CA VAL A 108 -5.77 13.72 11.84
C VAL A 108 -5.71 12.29 12.37
N LYS A 109 -6.02 12.13 13.66
CA LYS A 109 -6.16 10.80 14.29
C LYS A 109 -7.42 10.11 13.80
N LEU A 110 -7.35 8.78 13.75
CA LEU A 110 -8.46 7.93 13.37
C LEU A 110 -8.92 7.06 14.55
N GLU A 111 -10.20 6.81 14.62
CA GLU A 111 -10.79 5.81 15.50
C GLU A 111 -11.59 4.79 14.71
N SER A 112 -11.69 3.58 15.26
CA SER A 112 -12.45 2.50 14.63
C SER A 112 -13.90 2.59 15.06
N LYS A 113 -14.83 2.83 14.12
CA LYS A 113 -16.28 2.83 14.34
C LYS A 113 -16.94 1.77 13.47
N LYS A 114 -17.97 1.13 14.02
CA LYS A 114 -18.81 0.21 13.27
C LYS A 114 -19.83 1.03 12.48
N ASP A 115 -19.84 0.85 11.18
CA ASP A 115 -20.87 1.41 10.30
C ASP A 115 -22.17 0.66 10.53
N GLU A 116 -23.24 1.39 10.88
CA GLU A 116 -24.54 0.81 11.22
C GLU A 116 -25.27 0.20 10.02
N ALA A 117 -25.03 0.74 8.82
CA ALA A 117 -25.69 0.27 7.60
C ALA A 117 -25.04 -1.01 7.05
N THR A 118 -23.71 -1.09 7.07
CA THR A 118 -22.95 -2.21 6.49
C THR A 118 -22.46 -3.22 7.53
N GLY A 119 -22.46 -2.85 8.81
CA GLY A 119 -21.89 -3.64 9.91
C GLY A 119 -20.36 -3.73 9.90
N ARG A 120 -19.68 -3.06 8.96
CA ARG A 120 -18.22 -3.08 8.80
C ARG A 120 -17.54 -2.09 9.73
N MET A 121 -16.34 -2.46 10.19
CA MET A 121 -15.48 -1.53 10.93
C MET A 121 -14.83 -0.55 9.95
N MET A 122 -14.98 0.74 10.21
CA MET A 122 -14.38 1.82 9.42
C MET A 122 -13.49 2.69 10.30
N MET A 123 -12.42 3.19 9.72
CA MET A 123 -11.56 4.17 10.38
C MET A 123 -12.09 5.57 10.05
N VAL A 124 -12.52 6.30 11.08
CA VAL A 124 -13.11 7.63 10.94
C VAL A 124 -12.25 8.68 11.63
N PRO A 125 -12.14 9.91 11.08
CA PRO A 125 -11.39 11.00 11.71
C PRO A 125 -11.98 11.36 13.08
N VAL A 126 -11.09 11.61 14.04
CA VAL A 126 -11.45 12.15 15.36
C VAL A 126 -11.42 13.67 15.27
N GLU A 127 -12.55 14.32 15.50
CA GLU A 127 -12.67 15.77 15.46
C GLU A 127 -11.77 16.44 16.50
N GLY A 128 -11.07 17.50 16.10
CA GLY A 128 -10.16 18.26 16.98
C GLY A 128 -8.84 17.56 17.29
N SER A 129 -8.50 16.48 16.58
CA SER A 129 -7.25 15.73 16.75
C SER A 129 -6.18 16.08 15.71
N GLU A 130 -6.38 17.16 14.98
CA GLU A 130 -5.44 17.60 13.94
C GLU A 130 -4.09 17.98 14.53
N PHE A 131 -3.04 17.64 13.81
CA PHE A 131 -1.67 18.03 14.13
C PHE A 131 -0.84 18.19 12.86
N ALA A 132 0.17 19.07 12.91
CA ALA A 132 1.05 19.33 11.79
C ALA A 132 2.30 18.43 11.82
N LEU A 133 2.75 18.01 10.62
CA LEU A 133 4.05 17.41 10.39
C LEU A 133 4.80 18.24 9.35
N GLU A 134 6.07 18.56 9.62
CA GLU A 134 6.95 19.14 8.61
C GLU A 134 7.31 18.08 7.55
N ALA A 135 7.22 18.42 6.28
CA ALA A 135 7.58 17.53 5.19
C ALA A 135 7.94 18.31 3.93
N GLU A 136 9.14 18.10 3.42
CA GLU A 136 9.54 18.58 2.10
C GLU A 136 9.37 17.48 1.03
N VAL A 137 9.23 16.23 1.45
CA VAL A 137 8.95 15.09 0.57
C VAL A 137 7.87 14.23 1.18
N VAL A 138 6.86 13.90 0.39
CA VAL A 138 5.82 12.92 0.74
C VAL A 138 5.83 11.80 -0.28
N ILE A 139 5.86 10.57 0.21
CA ILE A 139 5.82 9.35 -0.60
C ILE A 139 4.52 8.62 -0.28
N ILE A 140 3.68 8.41 -1.28
CA ILE A 140 2.41 7.70 -1.12
C ILE A 140 2.64 6.23 -1.45
N ALA A 141 2.53 5.37 -0.44
CA ALA A 141 2.68 3.91 -0.50
C ALA A 141 1.41 3.22 0.03
N ALA A 142 0.24 3.74 -0.35
CA ALA A 142 -1.08 3.38 0.21
C ALA A 142 -1.83 2.35 -0.64
N GLY A 143 -1.14 1.43 -1.27
CA GLY A 143 -1.71 0.35 -2.08
C GLY A 143 -1.69 0.64 -3.58
N PHE A 144 -2.56 -0.05 -4.30
CA PHE A 144 -2.58 -0.08 -5.76
C PHE A 144 -3.97 0.27 -6.29
N LEU A 145 -4.03 0.72 -7.53
CA LEU A 145 -5.25 1.17 -8.21
C LEU A 145 -5.87 0.12 -9.16
N GLY A 146 -5.41 -1.12 -9.10
CA GLY A 146 -5.83 -2.17 -10.03
C GLY A 146 -5.00 -2.22 -11.31
N CYS A 147 -5.56 -2.71 -12.41
CA CYS A 147 -4.84 -2.80 -13.68
C CYS A 147 -4.71 -1.43 -14.37
N GLN A 148 -3.71 -1.32 -15.25
CA GLN A 148 -3.54 -0.11 -16.06
C GLN A 148 -4.57 -0.08 -17.17
N SER A 149 -5.33 1.01 -17.29
CA SER A 149 -6.46 1.15 -18.21
C SER A 149 -6.10 0.90 -19.67
N TYR A 150 -4.91 1.30 -20.10
CA TYR A 150 -4.49 1.08 -21.49
C TYR A 150 -4.44 -0.40 -21.89
N VAL A 151 -4.22 -1.32 -20.92
CA VAL A 151 -4.24 -2.76 -21.19
C VAL A 151 -5.68 -3.27 -21.29
N SER A 152 -6.53 -2.94 -20.29
CA SER A 152 -7.94 -3.35 -20.31
C SER A 152 -8.69 -2.77 -21.51
N ASP A 153 -8.40 -1.53 -21.89
CA ASP A 153 -9.01 -0.87 -23.05
C ASP A 153 -8.57 -1.53 -24.37
N ALA A 154 -7.29 -1.89 -24.48
CA ALA A 154 -6.76 -2.55 -25.67
C ALA A 154 -7.39 -3.92 -25.94
N PHE A 155 -7.75 -4.66 -24.88
CA PHE A 155 -8.40 -5.96 -24.99
C PHE A 155 -9.94 -5.88 -24.90
N GLY A 156 -10.52 -4.73 -24.57
CA GLY A 156 -11.96 -4.54 -24.43
C GLY A 156 -12.60 -5.28 -23.24
N VAL A 157 -11.82 -5.67 -22.23
CA VAL A 157 -12.29 -6.51 -21.13
C VAL A 157 -13.01 -5.70 -20.05
N GLU A 158 -14.04 -6.28 -19.46
CA GLU A 158 -14.74 -5.67 -18.32
C GLU A 158 -13.90 -5.66 -17.06
N LEU A 159 -14.09 -4.61 -16.24
CA LEU A 159 -13.42 -4.45 -14.95
C LEU A 159 -14.41 -4.59 -13.78
N THR A 160 -13.90 -5.05 -12.65
CA THR A 160 -14.60 -5.00 -11.37
C THR A 160 -14.63 -3.57 -10.80
N PRO A 161 -15.44 -3.26 -9.76
CA PRO A 161 -15.39 -1.97 -9.07
C PRO A 161 -14.01 -1.62 -8.46
N ARG A 162 -13.11 -2.60 -8.32
CA ARG A 162 -11.72 -2.41 -7.88
C ARG A 162 -10.73 -2.25 -9.02
N THR A 163 -11.24 -2.12 -10.26
CA THR A 163 -10.45 -1.99 -11.48
C THR A 163 -9.54 -3.20 -11.81
N ASN A 164 -9.88 -4.37 -11.30
CA ASN A 164 -9.30 -5.64 -11.74
C ASN A 164 -10.11 -6.22 -12.90
N VAL A 165 -9.50 -7.02 -13.74
CA VAL A 165 -10.20 -7.68 -14.85
C VAL A 165 -11.24 -8.65 -14.29
N LYS A 166 -12.47 -8.51 -14.78
CA LYS A 166 -13.62 -9.30 -14.30
C LYS A 166 -13.70 -10.63 -15.03
N THR A 167 -13.92 -11.69 -14.26
CA THR A 167 -14.27 -13.03 -14.75
C THR A 167 -15.52 -13.54 -14.02
N ALA A 168 -16.07 -14.64 -14.48
CA ALA A 168 -17.03 -15.41 -13.69
C ALA A 168 -16.33 -16.04 -12.47
N PRO A 169 -17.06 -16.41 -11.40
CA PRO A 169 -16.49 -17.14 -10.27
C PRO A 169 -15.77 -18.41 -10.74
N ASP A 170 -14.59 -18.67 -10.19
CA ASP A 170 -13.74 -19.83 -10.49
C ASP A 170 -13.41 -20.00 -11.99
N CYS A 171 -13.42 -18.90 -12.73
CA CYS A 171 -13.12 -18.85 -14.15
C CYS A 171 -11.99 -17.85 -14.43
N TYR A 172 -11.21 -18.11 -15.46
CA TYR A 172 -10.09 -17.27 -15.88
C TYR A 172 -10.32 -16.58 -17.24
N GLU A 173 -11.36 -16.99 -17.97
CA GLU A 173 -11.78 -16.32 -19.21
C GLU A 173 -12.48 -15.01 -18.87
N THR A 174 -12.15 -13.96 -19.59
CA THR A 174 -12.67 -12.60 -19.40
C THR A 174 -14.04 -12.42 -20.09
N SER A 175 -14.53 -11.18 -20.14
CA SER A 175 -15.70 -10.83 -20.97
C SER A 175 -15.49 -10.99 -22.47
N GLU A 176 -14.24 -11.05 -22.92
CA GLU A 176 -13.87 -11.22 -24.33
C GLU A 176 -13.48 -12.69 -24.57
N PRO A 177 -14.17 -13.40 -25.49
CA PRO A 177 -13.89 -14.81 -25.76
C PRO A 177 -12.43 -15.07 -26.17
N GLY A 178 -11.81 -16.08 -25.58
CA GLY A 178 -10.42 -16.46 -25.85
C GLY A 178 -9.39 -15.54 -25.18
N VAL A 179 -9.81 -14.57 -24.37
CA VAL A 179 -8.93 -13.72 -23.57
C VAL A 179 -9.00 -14.14 -22.11
N PHE A 180 -7.86 -14.50 -21.54
CA PHE A 180 -7.73 -14.99 -20.17
C PHE A 180 -6.95 -14.01 -19.30
N THR A 181 -7.18 -14.06 -17.99
CA THR A 181 -6.50 -13.22 -17.00
C THR A 181 -6.15 -14.03 -15.76
N ALA A 182 -5.01 -13.72 -15.14
CA ALA A 182 -4.55 -14.34 -13.91
C ALA A 182 -3.70 -13.36 -13.08
N GLY A 183 -3.40 -13.73 -11.83
CA GLY A 183 -2.52 -12.98 -10.95
C GLY A 183 -3.07 -11.61 -10.56
N ASP A 184 -2.19 -10.60 -10.50
CA ASP A 184 -2.54 -9.27 -10.00
C ASP A 184 -3.61 -8.57 -10.83
N MET A 185 -3.69 -8.80 -12.12
CA MET A 185 -4.74 -8.24 -12.96
C MET A 185 -6.13 -8.83 -12.66
N HIS A 186 -6.19 -10.09 -12.23
CA HIS A 186 -7.42 -10.79 -11.90
C HIS A 186 -7.85 -10.54 -10.46
N ARG A 187 -7.04 -10.94 -9.47
CA ARG A 187 -7.40 -10.88 -8.05
C ARG A 187 -6.99 -9.60 -7.32
N GLY A 188 -6.16 -8.77 -7.93
CA GLY A 188 -5.47 -7.67 -7.27
C GLY A 188 -4.12 -8.12 -6.69
N GLN A 189 -3.31 -7.15 -6.32
CA GLN A 189 -1.95 -7.36 -5.82
C GLN A 189 -1.95 -8.26 -4.59
N SER A 190 -1.16 -9.33 -4.65
CA SER A 190 -1.12 -10.36 -3.63
C SER A 190 0.25 -11.06 -3.58
N LEU A 191 0.32 -12.18 -2.85
CA LEU A 191 1.55 -12.95 -2.75
C LEU A 191 1.88 -13.58 -4.11
N ILE A 192 3.15 -13.61 -4.47
CA ILE A 192 3.64 -14.24 -5.70
C ILE A 192 3.21 -15.71 -5.84
N LEU A 193 3.10 -16.42 -4.72
CA LEU A 193 2.59 -17.80 -4.70
C LEU A 193 1.16 -17.92 -5.24
N LEU A 194 0.31 -16.93 -4.97
CA LEU A 194 -1.07 -16.89 -5.45
C LEU A 194 -1.12 -16.54 -6.94
N ALA A 195 -0.24 -15.67 -7.41
CA ALA A 195 -0.11 -15.38 -8.84
C ALA A 195 0.31 -16.63 -9.63
N ILE A 196 1.31 -17.40 -9.12
CA ILE A 196 1.75 -18.66 -9.72
C ILE A 196 0.63 -19.73 -9.72
N LEU A 197 -0.16 -19.78 -8.64
CA LEU A 197 -1.29 -20.71 -8.56
C LEU A 197 -2.34 -20.40 -9.63
N GLU A 198 -2.74 -19.12 -9.71
CA GLU A 198 -3.71 -18.70 -10.73
C GLU A 198 -3.21 -18.89 -12.16
N ASP A 199 -1.92 -18.66 -12.40
CA ASP A 199 -1.31 -18.92 -13.72
C ASP A 199 -1.46 -20.39 -14.14
N LYS A 200 -1.21 -21.32 -13.21
CA LYS A 200 -1.41 -22.76 -13.46
C LYS A 200 -2.87 -23.12 -13.71
N GLU A 201 -3.79 -22.53 -12.97
CA GLU A 201 -5.23 -22.80 -13.13
C GLU A 201 -5.77 -22.17 -14.43
N ALA A 202 -5.35 -20.95 -14.76
CA ALA A 202 -5.68 -20.31 -16.03
C ALA A 202 -5.14 -21.11 -17.23
N THR A 203 -3.91 -21.64 -17.12
CA THR A 203 -3.31 -22.49 -18.16
C THR A 203 -4.15 -23.74 -18.42
N LYS A 204 -4.70 -24.39 -17.38
CA LYS A 204 -5.61 -25.53 -17.56
C LYS A 204 -6.89 -25.12 -18.28
N ALA A 205 -7.48 -23.97 -17.91
CA ALA A 205 -8.67 -23.47 -18.56
C ALA A 205 -8.43 -23.17 -20.07
N VAL A 206 -7.25 -22.65 -20.40
CA VAL A 206 -6.83 -22.46 -21.80
C VAL A 206 -6.71 -23.80 -22.52
N ASP A 207 -6.08 -24.80 -21.91
CA ASP A 207 -5.86 -26.13 -22.48
C ASP A 207 -7.19 -26.85 -22.77
N GLU A 208 -8.17 -26.74 -21.87
CA GLU A 208 -9.53 -27.30 -22.04
C GLU A 208 -10.30 -26.70 -23.23
N ILE A 209 -9.97 -25.48 -23.67
CA ILE A 209 -10.63 -24.84 -24.80
C ILE A 209 -9.98 -25.22 -26.14
N PHE A 210 -8.66 -25.44 -26.13
CA PHE A 210 -7.89 -25.69 -27.33
C PHE A 210 -7.58 -27.16 -27.60
N MET A 211 -7.90 -28.08 -26.68
CA MET A 211 -7.77 -29.52 -26.84
C MET A 211 -9.11 -30.21 -26.99
#